data_c165df51ea0f686bbc448b3a59f74c72
#
_entry.id   c165df51ea0f686bbc448b3a59f74c72
#
_cell.length_a   1.000
_cell.length_b   1.000
_cell.length_c   1.000
_cell.angle_alpha   90.00
_cell.angle_beta   90.00
_cell.angle_gamma   90.00
#
_symmetry.space_group_name_H-M   'P 1'
#
loop_
_entity.id
_entity.type
_entity.pdbx_description
1 polymer ?
#
loop_
_entity_poly.entity_id
_entity_poly.type
_entity_poly.pdbx_seq_one_letter_code
_entity_poly.pdbx_strand_id
1 'polypeptide(L)'
;MKAWYEQSFGEDYLLVYKHRDMQGAVEEVQRMVSWLELPEGAHILDLCCGMGRHSLALAEAGYQVTGMDLSEVLLREARLHDQGEQVEFVHGDMRKLPFDNTFDAVVNVFTSFGYFERDEENGQVIAEVSRVLKPGAPFLIDFLNPTYVENHLVAESERVDEGNRITETRKIEDGCVKKHIMLTHLDTGEVRHYDERVKLYGREPFEQMLSAAGLQLDAVFGGYDGAPYDSETSTRLIMIGHKR
;
A
#
# COMPACT_ATOMS: atom_id res chain seq x y z
N MET A 1 18.53 7.58 14.22
CA MET A 1 17.74 8.47 13.33
C MET A 1 16.51 7.68 12.97
N LYS A 2 15.30 8.27 13.02
CA LYS A 2 14.08 7.56 12.59
C LYS A 2 14.18 7.29 11.08
N ALA A 3 13.65 6.17 10.63
CA ALA A 3 13.54 5.88 9.20
C ALA A 3 12.61 6.88 8.51
N TRP A 4 12.76 7.07 7.19
CA TRP A 4 11.95 8.03 6.45
C TRP A 4 10.45 7.73 6.57
N TYR A 5 10.05 6.45 6.49
CA TYR A 5 8.64 6.03 6.60
C TYR A 5 8.03 6.24 8.00
N GLU A 6 8.85 6.31 9.06
CA GLU A 6 8.39 6.69 10.41
C GLU A 6 8.15 8.20 10.55
N GLN A 7 8.69 9.02 9.63
CA GLN A 7 8.57 10.47 9.64
C GLN A 7 7.49 10.95 8.65
N SER A 8 7.46 10.37 7.45
CA SER A 8 6.59 10.84 6.36
C SER A 8 5.12 10.43 6.54
N PHE A 9 4.84 9.33 7.24
CA PHE A 9 3.46 8.88 7.51
C PHE A 9 2.92 9.44 8.85
N GLY A 10 3.16 10.73 9.12
CA GLY A 10 2.68 11.47 10.29
C GLY A 10 1.44 12.34 9.99
N GLU A 11 1.19 13.35 10.86
CA GLU A 11 0.03 14.26 10.75
C GLU A 11 -0.05 14.96 9.39
N ASP A 12 1.07 15.41 8.84
CA ASP A 12 1.11 16.10 7.55
C ASP A 12 0.80 15.20 6.35
N TYR A 13 0.92 13.87 6.50
CA TYR A 13 0.48 12.93 5.48
C TYR A 13 -1.01 13.07 5.17
N LEU A 14 -1.83 13.33 6.18
CA LEU A 14 -3.28 13.52 6.04
C LEU A 14 -3.59 14.71 5.12
N LEU A 15 -2.83 15.79 5.23
CA LEU A 15 -2.97 16.97 4.37
C LEU A 15 -2.44 16.68 2.95
N VAL A 16 -1.25 16.07 2.84
CA VAL A 16 -0.61 15.80 1.55
C VAL A 16 -1.44 14.84 0.70
N TYR A 17 -2.08 13.84 1.31
CA TYR A 17 -2.84 12.78 0.62
C TYR A 17 -4.36 12.86 0.81
N LYS A 18 -4.89 14.01 1.21
CA LYS A 18 -6.32 14.27 1.43
C LYS A 18 -7.22 13.93 0.22
N HIS A 19 -6.68 14.01 -0.98
CA HIS A 19 -7.40 13.72 -2.23
C HIS A 19 -7.74 12.24 -2.43
N ARG A 20 -7.21 11.34 -1.60
CA ARG A 20 -7.54 9.91 -1.62
C ARG A 20 -8.86 9.71 -0.88
N ASP A 21 -9.96 9.59 -1.61
CA ASP A 21 -11.31 9.50 -1.06
C ASP A 21 -11.77 8.05 -0.79
N MET A 22 -12.90 7.94 -0.09
CA MET A 22 -13.53 6.65 0.24
C MET A 22 -14.24 6.05 -0.97
N GLN A 23 -14.77 6.86 -1.90
CA GLN A 23 -15.51 6.36 -3.05
C GLN A 23 -14.64 5.54 -3.99
N GLY A 24 -13.42 6.03 -4.28
CA GLY A 24 -12.44 5.27 -5.06
C GLY A 24 -12.09 3.94 -4.43
N ALA A 25 -11.98 3.89 -3.08
CA ALA A 25 -11.68 2.65 -2.38
C ALA A 25 -12.80 1.59 -2.53
N VAL A 26 -14.07 2.00 -2.56
CA VAL A 26 -15.19 1.07 -2.78
C VAL A 26 -15.12 0.41 -4.15
N GLU A 27 -14.87 1.18 -5.21
CA GLU A 27 -14.74 0.64 -6.57
C GLU A 27 -13.53 -0.32 -6.70
N GLU A 28 -12.41 0.03 -6.09
CA GLU A 28 -11.21 -0.79 -6.04
C GLU A 28 -11.46 -2.10 -5.29
N VAL A 29 -12.11 -2.04 -4.13
CA VAL A 29 -12.48 -3.22 -3.32
C VAL A 29 -13.44 -4.14 -4.09
N GLN A 30 -14.47 -3.61 -4.75
CA GLN A 30 -15.36 -4.43 -5.57
C GLN A 30 -14.58 -5.23 -6.62
N ARG A 31 -13.58 -4.63 -7.22
CA ARG A 31 -12.71 -5.33 -8.17
C ARG A 31 -11.82 -6.36 -7.48
N MET A 32 -11.17 -5.99 -6.37
CA MET A 32 -10.31 -6.91 -5.60
C MET A 32 -11.04 -8.16 -5.17
N VAL A 33 -12.23 -8.01 -4.57
CA VAL A 33 -13.00 -9.18 -4.09
C VAL A 33 -13.48 -10.08 -5.22
N SER A 34 -13.77 -9.51 -6.41
CA SER A 34 -14.11 -10.30 -7.60
C SER A 34 -12.95 -11.16 -8.09
N TRP A 35 -11.71 -10.75 -7.87
CA TRP A 35 -10.52 -11.50 -8.25
C TRP A 35 -10.09 -12.53 -7.20
N LEU A 36 -10.31 -12.20 -5.91
CA LEU A 36 -9.92 -13.06 -4.81
C LEU A 36 -10.90 -14.22 -4.57
N GLU A 37 -12.14 -14.13 -5.09
CA GLU A 37 -13.19 -15.15 -5.01
C GLU A 37 -13.39 -15.73 -3.59
N LEU A 38 -13.36 -14.83 -2.58
CA LEU A 38 -13.44 -15.21 -1.18
C LEU A 38 -14.86 -15.60 -0.75
N PRO A 39 -15.00 -16.55 0.18
CA PRO A 39 -16.29 -16.83 0.80
C PRO A 39 -16.75 -15.65 1.64
N GLU A 40 -18.07 -15.53 1.82
CA GLU A 40 -18.69 -14.54 2.69
C GLU A 40 -18.11 -14.64 4.12
N GLY A 41 -17.80 -13.49 4.73
CA GLY A 41 -17.23 -13.43 6.07
C GLY A 41 -15.77 -13.88 6.18
N ALA A 42 -15.05 -14.08 5.07
CA ALA A 42 -13.63 -14.38 5.09
C ALA A 42 -12.83 -13.33 5.86
N HIS A 43 -11.79 -13.74 6.57
CA HIS A 43 -10.94 -12.86 7.36
C HIS A 43 -9.76 -12.35 6.52
N ILE A 44 -9.72 -11.05 6.25
CA ILE A 44 -8.75 -10.39 5.38
C ILE A 44 -7.81 -9.52 6.21
N LEU A 45 -6.51 -9.62 5.94
CA LEU A 45 -5.51 -8.65 6.39
C LEU A 45 -5.33 -7.56 5.32
N ASP A 46 -5.63 -6.32 5.66
CA ASP A 46 -5.22 -5.14 4.89
C ASP A 46 -3.87 -4.65 5.46
N LEU A 47 -2.80 -5.02 4.78
CA LEU A 47 -1.42 -4.76 5.22
C LEU A 47 -0.96 -3.39 4.75
N CYS A 48 -0.51 -2.54 5.69
CA CYS A 48 -0.24 -1.12 5.50
C CYS A 48 -1.50 -0.33 5.13
N CYS A 49 -2.55 -0.50 5.94
CA CYS A 49 -3.90 0.02 5.69
C CYS A 49 -4.01 1.55 5.73
N GLY A 50 -3.02 2.25 6.30
CA GLY A 50 -3.04 3.70 6.46
C GLY A 50 -4.26 4.19 7.24
N MET A 51 -5.05 5.09 6.63
CA MET A 51 -6.29 5.63 7.20
C MET A 51 -7.50 4.67 7.07
N GLY A 52 -7.29 3.42 6.69
CA GLY A 52 -8.31 2.38 6.69
C GLY A 52 -9.33 2.44 5.55
N ARG A 53 -9.09 3.18 4.46
CA ARG A 53 -10.07 3.32 3.36
C ARG A 53 -10.50 1.98 2.77
N HIS A 54 -9.54 1.12 2.43
CA HIS A 54 -9.83 -0.21 1.90
C HIS A 54 -10.33 -1.15 2.99
N SER A 55 -9.79 -1.06 4.20
CA SER A 55 -10.25 -1.86 5.33
C SER A 55 -11.75 -1.65 5.60
N LEU A 56 -12.21 -0.39 5.63
CA LEU A 56 -13.63 -0.05 5.83
C LEU A 56 -14.48 -0.53 4.66
N ALA A 57 -14.05 -0.32 3.41
CA ALA A 57 -14.78 -0.79 2.23
C ALA A 57 -14.86 -2.33 2.16
N LEU A 58 -13.83 -3.06 2.61
CA LEU A 58 -13.86 -4.52 2.75
C LEU A 58 -14.85 -4.97 3.84
N ALA A 59 -14.89 -4.27 4.99
CA ALA A 59 -15.82 -4.56 6.05
C ALA A 59 -17.28 -4.29 5.62
N GLU A 60 -17.54 -3.19 4.90
CA GLU A 60 -18.84 -2.89 4.30
C GLU A 60 -19.24 -3.93 3.24
N ALA A 61 -18.28 -4.56 2.57
CA ALA A 61 -18.53 -5.67 1.64
C ALA A 61 -18.79 -7.01 2.36
N GLY A 62 -18.82 -7.05 3.69
CA GLY A 62 -19.20 -8.22 4.48
C GLY A 62 -18.04 -9.12 4.92
N TYR A 63 -16.80 -8.67 4.83
CA TYR A 63 -15.63 -9.40 5.29
C TYR A 63 -15.25 -9.06 6.73
N GLN A 64 -14.62 -9.99 7.44
CA GLN A 64 -13.88 -9.68 8.68
C GLN A 64 -12.54 -9.07 8.29
N VAL A 65 -12.21 -7.92 8.86
CA VAL A 65 -11.01 -7.18 8.44
C VAL A 65 -10.12 -6.84 9.63
N THR A 66 -8.84 -7.17 9.50
CA THR A 66 -7.77 -6.62 10.31
C THR A 66 -6.96 -5.66 9.44
N GLY A 67 -6.94 -4.38 9.81
CA GLY A 67 -6.09 -3.37 9.19
C GLY A 67 -4.81 -3.20 10.01
N MET A 68 -3.64 -3.35 9.39
CA MET A 68 -2.38 -3.15 10.10
C MET A 68 -1.53 -2.06 9.44
N ASP A 69 -0.99 -1.15 10.25
CA ASP A 69 -0.06 -0.12 9.79
C ASP A 69 1.01 0.19 10.85
N LEU A 70 2.14 0.75 10.42
CA LEU A 70 3.21 1.21 11.32
C LEU A 70 2.92 2.60 11.91
N SER A 71 2.08 3.40 11.26
CA SER A 71 1.75 4.75 11.70
C SER A 71 0.55 4.77 12.65
N GLU A 72 0.82 4.99 13.94
CA GLU A 72 -0.26 5.18 14.92
C GLU A 72 -1.11 6.45 14.64
N VAL A 73 -0.53 7.44 13.95
CA VAL A 73 -1.28 8.63 13.49
C VAL A 73 -2.36 8.23 12.49
N LEU A 74 -1.99 7.44 11.47
CA LEU A 74 -2.94 6.98 10.46
C LEU A 74 -3.97 6.01 11.03
N LEU A 75 -3.55 5.11 11.92
CA LEU A 75 -4.47 4.19 12.61
C LEU A 75 -5.46 4.92 13.52
N ARG A 76 -5.06 6.03 14.15
CA ARG A 76 -5.98 6.87 14.91
C ARG A 76 -7.07 7.45 14.00
N GLU A 77 -6.69 7.96 12.84
CA GLU A 77 -7.65 8.46 11.84
C GLU A 77 -8.55 7.34 11.31
N ALA A 78 -7.99 6.15 11.05
CA ALA A 78 -8.76 4.99 10.63
C ALA A 78 -9.85 4.64 11.65
N ARG A 79 -9.51 4.61 12.94
CA ARG A 79 -10.47 4.36 14.04
C ARG A 79 -11.55 5.44 14.14
N LEU A 80 -11.21 6.71 13.85
CA LEU A 80 -12.21 7.80 13.82
C LEU A 80 -13.23 7.65 12.68
N HIS A 81 -12.81 7.09 11.55
CA HIS A 81 -13.70 6.81 10.42
C HIS A 81 -14.54 5.54 10.62
N ASP A 82 -14.09 4.59 11.45
CA ASP A 82 -14.78 3.34 11.75
C ASP A 82 -15.82 3.53 12.87
N GLN A 83 -16.91 4.22 12.57
CA GLN A 83 -17.98 4.49 13.55
C GLN A 83 -18.72 3.24 14.04
N GLY A 84 -18.59 2.12 13.32
CA GLY A 84 -19.24 0.84 13.65
C GLY A 84 -18.33 -0.16 14.35
N GLU A 85 -17.07 0.19 14.60
CA GLU A 85 -16.04 -0.73 15.14
C GLU A 85 -15.98 -2.05 14.33
N GLN A 86 -16.03 -1.94 12.99
CA GLN A 86 -16.10 -3.08 12.08
C GLN A 86 -14.73 -3.67 11.72
N VAL A 87 -13.67 -2.92 11.99
CA VAL A 87 -12.29 -3.27 11.62
C VAL A 87 -11.39 -3.35 12.85
N GLU A 88 -10.64 -4.43 12.98
CA GLU A 88 -9.58 -4.52 13.98
C GLU A 88 -8.33 -3.79 13.48
N PHE A 89 -8.01 -2.62 14.04
CA PHE A 89 -6.80 -1.86 13.68
C PHE A 89 -5.63 -2.19 14.60
N VAL A 90 -4.55 -2.73 14.02
CA VAL A 90 -3.35 -3.21 14.73
C VAL A 90 -2.13 -2.38 14.33
N HIS A 91 -1.38 -1.87 15.32
CA HIS A 91 -0.10 -1.22 15.10
C HIS A 91 1.01 -2.26 14.95
N GLY A 92 1.80 -2.19 13.87
CA GLY A 92 2.89 -3.14 13.66
C GLY A 92 3.73 -2.88 12.42
N ASP A 93 4.88 -3.57 12.38
CA ASP A 93 5.82 -3.52 11.25
C ASP A 93 5.54 -4.69 10.30
N MET A 94 5.38 -4.41 9.01
CA MET A 94 5.11 -5.43 7.99
C MET A 94 6.21 -6.49 7.84
N ARG A 95 7.42 -6.25 8.38
CA ARG A 95 8.50 -7.23 8.42
C ARG A 95 8.36 -8.26 9.55
N LYS A 96 7.40 -8.04 10.49
CA LYS A 96 7.15 -8.94 11.61
C LYS A 96 5.70 -8.83 12.03
N LEU A 97 4.85 -9.64 11.41
CA LEU A 97 3.42 -9.64 11.68
C LEU A 97 3.10 -10.40 12.98
N PRO A 98 2.24 -9.86 13.88
CA PRO A 98 1.90 -10.52 15.15
C PRO A 98 0.84 -11.63 15.01
N PHE A 99 0.72 -12.22 13.83
CA PHE A 99 -0.26 -13.25 13.49
C PHE A 99 0.44 -14.52 12.99
N ASP A 100 -0.25 -15.63 12.94
CA ASP A 100 0.26 -16.90 12.41
C ASP A 100 -0.87 -17.72 11.78
N ASN A 101 -0.79 -17.97 10.46
CA ASN A 101 -1.75 -18.82 9.74
C ASN A 101 -3.23 -18.46 9.99
N THR A 102 -3.51 -17.13 9.98
CA THR A 102 -4.77 -16.56 10.49
C THR A 102 -5.73 -16.19 9.36
N PHE A 103 -5.21 -15.66 8.25
CA PHE A 103 -6.03 -14.96 7.27
C PHE A 103 -6.44 -15.83 6.08
N ASP A 104 -7.68 -15.62 5.65
CA ASP A 104 -8.24 -16.18 4.42
C ASP A 104 -7.77 -15.42 3.18
N ALA A 105 -7.29 -14.17 3.34
CA ALA A 105 -6.59 -13.42 2.32
C ALA A 105 -5.70 -12.34 2.94
N VAL A 106 -4.69 -11.90 2.18
CA VAL A 106 -3.90 -10.69 2.48
C VAL A 106 -3.95 -9.75 1.27
N VAL A 107 -4.23 -8.47 1.51
CA VAL A 107 -4.12 -7.42 0.51
C VAL A 107 -3.06 -6.41 0.95
N ASN A 108 -2.22 -5.96 0.01
CA ASN A 108 -1.25 -4.88 0.18
C ASN A 108 -1.35 -3.97 -1.02
N VAL A 109 -1.94 -2.80 -0.85
CA VAL A 109 -2.39 -1.97 -1.95
C VAL A 109 -1.69 -0.61 -1.99
N PHE A 110 -1.82 0.09 -3.14
CA PHE A 110 -1.30 1.44 -3.35
C PHE A 110 0.21 1.60 -3.15
N THR A 111 1.00 0.59 -3.54
CA THR A 111 2.46 0.67 -3.47
C THR A 111 2.99 0.74 -2.02
N SER A 112 2.35 0.03 -1.10
CA SER A 112 2.79 -0.12 0.28
C SER A 112 3.89 -1.17 0.43
N PHE A 113 4.85 -1.19 -0.49
CA PHE A 113 5.96 -2.13 -0.58
C PHE A 113 7.22 -1.44 -1.15
N GLY A 114 8.40 -2.04 -0.97
CA GLY A 114 9.64 -1.50 -1.54
C GLY A 114 10.27 -0.37 -0.71
N TYR A 115 9.90 -0.22 0.56
CA TYR A 115 10.34 0.87 1.44
C TYR A 115 11.71 0.65 2.04
N PHE A 116 12.14 -0.60 2.16
CA PHE A 116 13.40 -0.94 2.84
C PHE A 116 14.60 -0.84 1.89
N GLU A 117 15.75 -0.54 2.48
CA GLU A 117 16.97 -0.35 1.73
C GLU A 117 17.51 -1.65 1.15
N ARG A 118 17.45 -2.72 1.94
CA ARG A 118 17.94 -4.05 1.54
C ARG A 118 16.82 -4.89 0.95
N ASP A 119 17.11 -5.63 -0.10
CA ASP A 119 16.15 -6.51 -0.75
C ASP A 119 15.69 -7.65 0.16
N GLU A 120 16.57 -8.09 1.08
CA GLU A 120 16.23 -9.10 2.08
C GLU A 120 15.09 -8.63 3.01
N GLU A 121 15.05 -7.33 3.35
CA GLU A 121 13.99 -6.77 4.19
C GLU A 121 12.66 -6.68 3.43
N ASN A 122 12.70 -6.35 2.13
CA ASN A 122 11.51 -6.37 1.28
C ASN A 122 11.03 -7.82 1.05
N GLY A 123 11.97 -8.77 0.84
CA GLY A 123 11.66 -10.20 0.77
C GLY A 123 11.07 -10.76 2.08
N GLN A 124 11.51 -10.24 3.24
CA GLN A 124 10.95 -10.59 4.55
C GLN A 124 9.45 -10.26 4.64
N VAL A 125 9.01 -9.14 4.06
CA VAL A 125 7.57 -8.79 4.01
C VAL A 125 6.78 -9.87 3.26
N ILE A 126 7.26 -10.32 2.11
CA ILE A 126 6.61 -11.39 1.34
C ILE A 126 6.58 -12.72 2.13
N ALA A 127 7.66 -13.03 2.86
CA ALA A 127 7.70 -14.21 3.72
C ALA A 127 6.68 -14.12 4.87
N GLU A 128 6.50 -12.95 5.47
CA GLU A 128 5.48 -12.71 6.49
C GLU A 128 4.05 -12.80 5.93
N VAL A 129 3.79 -12.25 4.74
CA VAL A 129 2.51 -12.45 4.04
C VAL A 129 2.22 -13.94 3.88
N SER A 130 3.18 -14.71 3.40
CA SER A 130 3.02 -16.16 3.28
C SER A 130 2.75 -16.83 4.64
N ARG A 131 3.48 -16.45 5.69
CA ARG A 131 3.37 -17.07 7.01
C ARG A 131 1.99 -16.87 7.63
N VAL A 132 1.39 -15.68 7.48
CA VAL A 132 0.10 -15.37 8.08
C VAL A 132 -1.11 -15.86 7.30
N LEU A 133 -0.94 -16.16 6.01
CA LEU A 133 -1.97 -16.78 5.17
C LEU A 133 -2.23 -18.23 5.57
N LYS A 134 -3.48 -18.66 5.55
CA LYS A 134 -3.87 -20.07 5.60
C LYS A 134 -3.37 -20.79 4.34
N PRO A 135 -3.16 -22.12 4.39
CA PRO A 135 -2.84 -22.90 3.18
C PRO A 135 -3.90 -22.72 2.09
N GLY A 136 -3.48 -22.48 0.86
CA GLY A 136 -4.36 -22.23 -0.28
C GLY A 136 -5.00 -20.84 -0.32
N ALA A 137 -4.81 -20.01 0.71
CA ALA A 137 -5.41 -18.68 0.78
C ALA A 137 -4.75 -17.68 -0.21
N PRO A 138 -5.55 -16.83 -0.87
CA PRO A 138 -5.05 -15.89 -1.85
C PRO A 138 -4.40 -14.65 -1.22
N PHE A 139 -3.58 -13.99 -2.04
CA PHE A 139 -3.06 -12.65 -1.78
C PHE A 139 -3.27 -11.72 -2.97
N LEU A 140 -3.29 -10.43 -2.69
CA LEU A 140 -3.22 -9.37 -3.70
C LEU A 140 -2.16 -8.35 -3.30
N ILE A 141 -1.23 -8.07 -4.21
CA ILE A 141 -0.25 -6.98 -4.06
C ILE A 141 -0.41 -6.02 -5.24
N ASP A 142 -0.75 -4.77 -4.94
CA ASP A 142 -0.87 -3.70 -5.93
C ASP A 142 0.34 -2.76 -5.82
N PHE A 143 1.14 -2.76 -6.86
CA PHE A 143 2.39 -2.00 -6.93
C PHE A 143 2.39 -1.07 -8.15
N LEU A 144 3.27 -0.08 -8.14
CA LEU A 144 3.53 0.74 -9.31
C LEU A 144 4.19 -0.10 -10.43
N ASN A 145 3.92 0.26 -11.69
CA ASN A 145 4.72 -0.27 -12.80
C ASN A 145 5.97 0.59 -12.99
N PRO A 146 7.18 0.04 -12.80
CA PRO A 146 8.43 0.81 -12.91
C PRO A 146 8.58 1.54 -14.26
N THR A 147 8.38 0.84 -15.35
CA THR A 147 8.52 1.42 -16.70
C THR A 147 7.54 2.57 -16.93
N TYR A 148 6.29 2.41 -16.48
CA TYR A 148 5.32 3.50 -16.56
C TYR A 148 5.77 4.72 -15.75
N VAL A 149 6.25 4.51 -14.52
CA VAL A 149 6.75 5.60 -13.67
C VAL A 149 7.97 6.27 -14.30
N GLU A 150 8.91 5.52 -14.87
CA GLU A 150 10.09 6.05 -15.57
C GLU A 150 9.70 6.94 -16.74
N ASN A 151 8.72 6.52 -17.53
CA ASN A 151 8.30 7.23 -18.74
C ASN A 151 7.36 8.43 -18.45
N HIS A 152 6.69 8.47 -17.30
CA HIS A 152 5.65 9.46 -16.97
C HIS A 152 5.93 10.23 -15.68
N LEU A 153 7.17 10.21 -15.17
CA LEU A 153 7.52 10.89 -13.93
C LEU A 153 7.28 12.40 -14.05
N VAL A 154 6.39 12.93 -13.21
CA VAL A 154 6.23 14.37 -13.01
C VAL A 154 7.29 14.82 -12.02
N ALA A 155 8.36 15.45 -12.52
CA ALA A 155 9.53 15.81 -11.73
C ALA A 155 9.19 16.81 -10.61
N GLU A 156 8.30 17.76 -10.88
CA GLU A 156 7.90 18.79 -9.91
C GLU A 156 6.39 19.03 -9.97
N SER A 157 5.78 19.26 -8.82
CA SER A 157 4.39 19.71 -8.70
C SER A 157 4.22 20.61 -7.49
N GLU A 158 3.31 21.56 -7.59
CA GLU A 158 2.97 22.47 -6.50
C GLU A 158 1.45 22.63 -6.41
N ARG A 159 0.93 22.70 -5.19
CA ARG A 159 -0.45 23.08 -4.92
C ARG A 159 -0.57 23.81 -3.59
N VAL A 160 -1.67 24.50 -3.40
CA VAL A 160 -2.03 25.13 -2.12
C VAL A 160 -3.28 24.47 -1.59
N ASP A 161 -3.25 24.01 -0.34
CA ASP A 161 -4.39 23.43 0.36
C ASP A 161 -4.34 23.80 1.86
N GLU A 162 -5.47 24.15 2.44
CA GLU A 162 -5.63 24.49 3.86
C GLU A 162 -4.55 25.46 4.40
N GLY A 163 -4.23 26.51 3.63
CA GLY A 163 -3.23 27.52 4.04
C GLY A 163 -1.78 27.03 3.97
N ASN A 164 -1.54 25.86 3.38
CA ASN A 164 -0.19 25.33 3.15
C ASN A 164 0.13 25.27 1.65
N ARG A 165 1.35 25.63 1.28
CA ARG A 165 1.93 25.34 -0.03
C ARG A 165 2.64 24.01 0.06
N ILE A 166 2.28 23.06 -0.79
CA ILE A 166 2.84 21.72 -0.89
C ILE A 166 3.62 21.66 -2.19
N THR A 167 4.94 21.61 -2.10
CA THR A 167 5.84 21.46 -3.25
C THR A 167 6.42 20.05 -3.21
N GLU A 168 6.30 19.31 -4.29
CA GLU A 168 6.80 17.95 -4.40
C GLU A 168 7.81 17.87 -5.54
N THR A 169 8.99 17.33 -5.28
CA THR A 169 9.98 17.00 -6.30
C THR A 169 10.22 15.51 -6.34
N ARG A 170 10.33 14.95 -7.53
CA ARG A 170 10.51 13.51 -7.73
C ARG A 170 11.68 13.25 -8.67
N LYS A 171 12.45 12.20 -8.37
CA LYS A 171 13.51 11.70 -9.25
C LYS A 171 13.62 10.19 -9.14
N ILE A 172 14.17 9.58 -10.18
CA ILE A 172 14.56 8.18 -10.16
C ILE A 172 16.07 8.14 -10.00
N GLU A 173 16.54 7.46 -8.98
CA GLU A 173 17.94 7.35 -8.65
C GLU A 173 18.19 6.07 -7.86
N ASP A 174 19.29 5.35 -8.17
CA ASP A 174 19.67 4.09 -7.51
C ASP A 174 18.55 3.03 -7.51
N GLY A 175 17.79 2.91 -8.60
CA GLY A 175 16.68 1.96 -8.71
C GLY A 175 15.49 2.27 -7.81
N CYS A 176 15.37 3.51 -7.34
CA CYS A 176 14.26 3.97 -6.50
C CYS A 176 13.62 5.21 -7.11
N VAL A 177 12.30 5.32 -7.00
CA VAL A 177 11.64 6.63 -7.07
C VAL A 177 11.77 7.30 -5.71
N LYS A 178 12.37 8.49 -5.70
CA LYS A 178 12.57 9.33 -4.52
C LYS A 178 11.70 10.56 -4.66
N LYS A 179 10.94 10.89 -3.63
CA LYS A 179 10.06 12.05 -3.57
C LYS A 179 10.42 12.89 -2.37
N HIS A 180 10.67 14.16 -2.59
CA HIS A 180 10.86 15.15 -1.53
C HIS A 180 9.63 16.05 -1.49
N ILE A 181 9.05 16.23 -0.31
CA ILE A 181 7.87 17.05 -0.05
C ILE A 181 8.29 18.21 0.84
N MET A 182 8.03 19.42 0.40
CA MET A 182 8.20 20.63 1.18
C MET A 182 6.82 21.21 1.47
N LEU A 183 6.49 21.32 2.74
CA LEU A 183 5.24 21.90 3.23
C LEU A 183 5.55 23.26 3.85
N THR A 184 4.97 24.33 3.28
CA THR A 184 5.16 25.70 3.77
C THR A 184 3.83 26.25 4.24
N HIS A 185 3.69 26.58 5.52
CA HIS A 185 2.52 27.26 6.07
C HIS A 185 2.53 28.71 5.63
N LEU A 186 1.51 29.17 4.91
CA LEU A 186 1.51 30.46 4.23
C LEU A 186 1.48 31.68 5.18
N ASP A 187 0.81 31.54 6.32
CA ASP A 187 0.67 32.66 7.28
C ASP A 187 1.91 32.79 8.18
N THR A 188 2.51 31.67 8.59
CA THR A 188 3.65 31.68 9.54
C THR A 188 5.00 31.61 8.86
N GLY A 189 5.06 31.11 7.62
CA GLY A 189 6.29 30.82 6.90
C GLY A 189 7.04 29.59 7.43
N GLU A 190 6.43 28.80 8.32
CA GLU A 190 7.02 27.54 8.80
C GLU A 190 7.18 26.55 7.65
N VAL A 191 8.35 25.93 7.57
CA VAL A 191 8.67 24.94 6.51
C VAL A 191 8.98 23.60 7.14
N ARG A 192 8.35 22.53 6.63
CA ARG A 192 8.57 21.15 7.03
C ARG A 192 8.92 20.31 5.79
N HIS A 193 9.78 19.33 5.96
CA HIS A 193 10.31 18.50 4.89
C HIS A 193 10.08 17.03 5.18
N TYR A 194 9.70 16.28 4.14
CA TYR A 194 9.49 14.84 4.18
C TYR A 194 10.11 14.21 2.95
N ASP A 195 10.63 12.99 3.12
CA ASP A 195 11.19 12.21 2.03
C ASP A 195 10.44 10.89 1.93
N GLU A 196 10.16 10.46 0.72
CA GLU A 196 9.62 9.14 0.42
C GLU A 196 10.57 8.44 -0.56
N ARG A 197 10.75 7.14 -0.37
CA ARG A 197 11.57 6.33 -1.24
C ARG A 197 10.95 4.97 -1.45
N VAL A 198 10.73 4.61 -2.71
CA VAL A 198 10.20 3.30 -3.09
C VAL A 198 11.16 2.67 -4.09
N LYS A 199 11.64 1.46 -3.80
CA LYS A 199 12.41 0.66 -4.76
C LYS A 199 11.52 0.27 -5.94
N LEU A 200 12.07 0.33 -7.13
CA LEU A 200 11.38 -0.04 -8.35
C LEU A 200 11.58 -1.54 -8.63
N TYR A 201 10.59 -2.34 -8.24
CA TYR A 201 10.55 -3.76 -8.55
C TYR A 201 9.65 -4.01 -9.76
N GLY A 202 10.19 -4.58 -10.82
CA GLY A 202 9.39 -5.13 -11.91
C GLY A 202 8.76 -6.47 -11.56
N ARG A 203 8.05 -7.07 -12.49
CA ARG A 203 7.36 -8.35 -12.33
C ARG A 203 8.30 -9.49 -11.93
N GLU A 204 9.44 -9.64 -12.61
CA GLU A 204 10.37 -10.76 -12.38
C GLU A 204 10.95 -10.80 -10.96
N PRO A 205 11.47 -9.69 -10.37
CA PRO A 205 11.88 -9.68 -8.96
C PRO A 205 10.76 -10.06 -7.99
N PHE A 206 9.52 -9.64 -8.25
CA PHE A 206 8.37 -10.07 -7.43
C PHE A 206 8.12 -11.59 -7.54
N GLU A 207 8.11 -12.14 -8.75
CA GLU A 207 7.94 -13.59 -8.95
C GLU A 207 9.00 -14.41 -8.20
N GLN A 208 10.26 -13.92 -8.17
CA GLN A 208 11.34 -14.54 -7.42
C GLN A 208 11.06 -14.50 -5.90
N MET A 209 10.69 -13.33 -5.35
CA MET A 209 10.36 -13.17 -3.92
C MET A 209 9.15 -14.01 -3.52
N LEU A 210 8.08 -14.00 -4.31
CA LEU A 210 6.87 -14.81 -4.10
C LEU A 210 7.19 -16.30 -4.08
N SER A 211 7.90 -16.79 -5.10
CA SER A 211 8.30 -18.19 -5.19
C SER A 211 9.17 -18.64 -4.02
N ALA A 212 10.13 -17.82 -3.61
CA ALA A 212 11.00 -18.07 -2.45
C ALA A 212 10.22 -18.18 -1.13
N ALA A 213 9.10 -17.46 -1.02
CA ALA A 213 8.21 -17.50 0.13
C ALA A 213 7.12 -18.59 0.06
N GLY A 214 7.11 -19.43 -0.99
CA GLY A 214 6.09 -20.47 -1.17
C GLY A 214 4.74 -19.92 -1.65
N LEU A 215 4.71 -18.72 -2.21
CA LEU A 215 3.54 -18.13 -2.85
C LEU A 215 3.59 -18.44 -4.37
N GLN A 216 2.43 -18.71 -4.95
CA GLN A 216 2.27 -18.91 -6.39
C GLN A 216 1.55 -17.70 -6.98
N LEU A 217 2.10 -17.12 -8.04
CA LEU A 217 1.45 -16.07 -8.82
C LEU A 217 0.50 -16.71 -9.84
N ASP A 218 -0.77 -16.29 -9.84
CA ASP A 218 -1.82 -16.84 -10.70
C ASP A 218 -2.22 -15.87 -11.81
N ALA A 219 -2.31 -14.56 -11.50
CA ALA A 219 -2.72 -13.54 -12.45
C ALA A 219 -1.98 -12.21 -12.20
N VAL A 220 -1.85 -11.42 -13.26
CA VAL A 220 -1.28 -10.06 -13.19
C VAL A 220 -2.12 -9.11 -14.02
N PHE A 221 -2.59 -8.02 -13.40
CA PHE A 221 -3.40 -6.98 -14.05
C PHE A 221 -2.65 -5.65 -14.12
N GLY A 222 -2.98 -4.86 -15.13
CA GLY A 222 -2.37 -3.55 -15.39
C GLY A 222 -3.05 -2.38 -14.69
N GLY A 223 -4.24 -2.62 -14.13
CA GLY A 223 -5.06 -1.64 -13.42
C GLY A 223 -6.35 -2.25 -12.90
N TYR A 224 -7.12 -1.47 -12.15
CA TYR A 224 -8.40 -1.90 -11.57
C TYR A 224 -9.54 -2.04 -12.60
N ASP A 225 -9.31 -1.68 -13.86
CA ASP A 225 -10.21 -1.98 -14.99
C ASP A 225 -10.18 -3.48 -15.38
N GLY A 226 -9.21 -4.23 -14.87
CA GLY A 226 -9.02 -5.65 -15.16
C GLY A 226 -8.27 -5.94 -16.46
N ALA A 227 -7.67 -4.93 -17.08
CA ALA A 227 -6.82 -5.14 -18.25
C ALA A 227 -5.60 -6.01 -17.89
N PRO A 228 -5.19 -6.94 -18.77
CA PRO A 228 -3.95 -7.70 -18.57
C PRO A 228 -2.74 -6.76 -18.41
N TYR A 229 -1.80 -7.17 -17.57
CA TYR A 229 -0.58 -6.39 -17.38
C TYR A 229 0.29 -6.37 -18.65
N ASP A 230 0.67 -5.20 -19.04
CA ASP A 230 1.69 -4.91 -20.06
C ASP A 230 2.77 -4.03 -19.43
N SER A 231 4.04 -4.43 -19.54
CA SER A 231 5.15 -3.75 -18.88
C SER A 231 5.37 -2.31 -19.34
N GLU A 232 5.00 -1.98 -20.60
CA GLU A 232 5.23 -0.67 -21.19
C GLU A 232 4.11 0.32 -20.94
N THR A 233 2.86 -0.17 -20.88
CA THR A 233 1.66 0.69 -20.93
C THR A 233 0.82 0.66 -19.68
N SER A 234 0.89 -0.41 -18.88
CA SER A 234 0.09 -0.52 -17.66
C SER A 234 0.52 0.50 -16.59
N THR A 235 -0.43 1.14 -15.93
CA THR A 235 -0.16 2.08 -14.84
C THR A 235 0.24 1.39 -13.55
N ARG A 236 -0.25 0.15 -13.35
CA ARG A 236 -0.05 -0.65 -12.14
C ARG A 236 0.52 -2.02 -12.47
N LEU A 237 1.04 -2.67 -11.46
CA LEU A 237 1.42 -4.08 -11.41
C LEU A 237 0.62 -4.70 -10.26
N ILE A 238 -0.57 -5.22 -10.58
CA ILE A 238 -1.46 -5.86 -9.60
C ILE A 238 -1.30 -7.36 -9.72
N MET A 239 -0.74 -7.97 -8.69
CA MET A 239 -0.40 -9.39 -8.63
C MET A 239 -1.37 -10.13 -7.72
N ILE A 240 -1.93 -11.22 -8.21
CA ILE A 240 -2.82 -12.10 -7.47
C ILE A 240 -2.27 -13.50 -7.53
N GLY A 241 -2.32 -14.19 -6.41
CA GLY A 241 -1.86 -15.54 -6.28
C GLY A 241 -2.33 -16.17 -4.98
N HIS A 242 -1.76 -17.32 -4.63
CA HIS A 242 -2.13 -18.06 -3.41
C HIS A 242 -0.92 -18.68 -2.72
N LYS A 243 -1.08 -19.02 -1.45
CA LYS A 243 -0.12 -19.82 -0.68
C LYS A 243 -0.23 -21.29 -1.10
N ARG A 244 0.92 -21.91 -1.45
CA ARG A 244 1.02 -23.34 -1.77
C ARG A 244 0.77 -24.22 -0.57
#